data_722ea1f332f6c1d45c3b0573e33ebd93
#
_entry.id   722ea1f332f6c1d45c3b0573e33ebd93
#
_cell.length_a   1.000
_cell.length_b   1.000
_cell.length_c   1.000
_cell.angle_alpha   90.00
_cell.angle_beta   90.00
_cell.angle_gamma   90.00
#
_symmetry.space_group_name_H-M   'P 1'
#
loop_
_entity.id
_entity.type
_entity.pdbx_description
1 polymer ?
#
loop_
_entity_poly.entity_id
_entity_poly.type
_entity_poly.pdbx_seq_one_letter_code
_entity_poly.pdbx_strand_id
1 'polypeptide(L)'
;MIDFIVRIGIIILESFAPMGLYLREAYHMHTYPMNIAGLERELPICKVTDDLYIGAFICFGDAELTVACARELLKLVPADSYDYLFTAEAKSIPLIHEMARQSGAKKYFIARKGPKAYMPDPIHVEDQSITTAGVQRLYLGRDDADLIRGKRILIMDDVISTGGSLLAMESLVAAAGGIVAGKIAVLAEGAAQQRDDIKFLAPLPVFNADGTVKK
;
A
#
# COMPACT_ATOMS: atom_id res chain seq x y z
N MET A 1 -7.65 -49.00 -18.86
CA MET A 1 -8.19 -47.67 -18.41
C MET A 1 -7.19 -46.95 -17.52
N ILE A 2 -6.50 -47.60 -16.61
CA ILE A 2 -5.46 -46.99 -15.73
C ILE A 2 -4.23 -46.55 -16.52
N ASP A 3 -3.78 -47.36 -17.50
CA ASP A 3 -2.62 -47.04 -18.36
C ASP A 3 -2.83 -45.82 -19.27
N PHE A 4 -4.06 -45.53 -19.64
CA PHE A 4 -4.39 -44.37 -20.47
C PHE A 4 -4.35 -43.05 -19.67
N ILE A 5 -4.76 -43.08 -18.41
CA ILE A 5 -4.72 -41.92 -17.50
C ILE A 5 -3.29 -41.59 -17.10
N VAL A 6 -2.42 -42.59 -16.87
CA VAL A 6 -1.01 -42.38 -16.55
C VAL A 6 -0.26 -41.76 -17.73
N ARG A 7 -0.53 -42.23 -18.99
CA ARG A 7 0.07 -41.65 -20.21
C ARG A 7 -0.37 -40.19 -20.46
N ILE A 8 -1.62 -39.85 -20.20
CA ILE A 8 -2.09 -38.45 -20.33
C ILE A 8 -1.44 -37.57 -19.25
N GLY A 9 -1.30 -38.07 -18.02
CA GLY A 9 -0.63 -37.32 -16.95
C GLY A 9 0.85 -37.06 -17.23
N ILE A 10 1.56 -38.01 -17.83
CA ILE A 10 2.97 -37.84 -18.21
C ILE A 10 3.12 -36.85 -19.39
N ILE A 11 2.24 -36.91 -20.40
CA ILE A 11 2.27 -36.00 -21.53
C ILE A 11 1.97 -34.53 -21.09
N ILE A 12 1.08 -34.35 -20.12
CA ILE A 12 0.79 -33.02 -19.57
C ILE A 12 2.00 -32.50 -18.76
N LEU A 13 2.66 -33.33 -17.97
CA LEU A 13 3.87 -32.95 -17.22
C LEU A 13 5.06 -32.61 -18.13
N GLU A 14 5.27 -33.35 -19.22
CA GLU A 14 6.33 -33.08 -20.20
C GLU A 14 6.05 -31.84 -21.06
N SER A 15 4.77 -31.49 -21.33
CA SER A 15 4.40 -30.24 -22.03
C SER A 15 4.60 -29.00 -21.18
N PHE A 16 4.51 -29.07 -19.85
CA PHE A 16 4.66 -27.93 -18.95
C PHE A 16 6.09 -27.73 -18.42
N ALA A 17 6.95 -28.74 -18.50
CA ALA A 17 8.32 -28.64 -18.02
C ALA A 17 9.16 -27.54 -18.73
N PRO A 18 9.14 -27.39 -20.06
CA PRO A 18 9.87 -26.29 -20.70
C PRO A 18 9.27 -24.93 -20.44
N MET A 19 7.94 -24.82 -20.28
CA MET A 19 7.27 -23.54 -19.99
C MET A 19 7.54 -23.05 -18.56
N GLY A 20 7.65 -23.95 -17.59
CA GLY A 20 8.05 -23.63 -16.22
C GLY A 20 9.50 -23.17 -16.10
N LEU A 21 10.42 -23.72 -16.93
CA LEU A 21 11.80 -23.28 -17.00
C LEU A 21 11.92 -21.91 -17.72
N TYR A 22 11.21 -21.74 -18.84
CA TYR A 22 11.14 -20.47 -19.56
C TYR A 22 10.52 -19.35 -18.70
N LEU A 23 9.53 -19.65 -17.86
CA LEU A 23 8.96 -18.68 -16.93
C LEU A 23 9.94 -18.35 -15.79
N ARG A 24 10.80 -19.26 -15.35
CA ARG A 24 11.86 -18.98 -14.38
C ARG A 24 13.01 -18.15 -14.94
N GLU A 25 13.39 -18.37 -16.19
CA GLU A 25 14.45 -17.58 -16.86
C GLU A 25 13.96 -16.21 -17.32
N ALA A 26 12.66 -16.06 -17.67
CA ALA A 26 12.07 -14.78 -18.05
C ALA A 26 11.78 -13.86 -16.84
N TYR A 27 11.82 -14.38 -15.61
CA TYR A 27 11.64 -13.62 -14.36
C TYR A 27 12.95 -13.47 -13.57
N HIS A 28 14.05 -13.07 -14.20
CA HIS A 28 15.06 -12.31 -13.48
C HIS A 28 14.48 -10.91 -13.22
N MET A 29 13.57 -10.83 -12.27
CA MET A 29 13.15 -9.53 -11.74
C MET A 29 14.39 -8.92 -11.10
N HIS A 30 14.85 -7.81 -11.64
CA HIS A 30 15.81 -6.98 -10.93
C HIS A 30 15.22 -6.65 -9.57
N THR A 31 16.01 -6.72 -8.52
CA THR A 31 15.61 -6.31 -7.19
C THR A 31 16.40 -5.08 -6.77
N TYR A 32 15.84 -4.32 -5.86
CA TYR A 32 16.51 -3.19 -5.24
C TYR A 32 16.68 -3.46 -3.75
N PRO A 33 17.92 -3.61 -3.26
CA PRO A 33 18.19 -3.79 -1.84
C PRO A 33 17.90 -2.49 -1.08
N MET A 34 17.14 -2.59 0.00
CA MET A 34 16.73 -1.44 0.78
C MET A 34 16.64 -1.77 2.26
N ASN A 35 17.21 -0.89 3.10
CA ASN A 35 16.99 -0.93 4.53
C ASN A 35 15.68 -0.21 4.89
N ILE A 36 14.72 -0.93 5.45
CA ILE A 36 13.42 -0.40 5.83
C ILE A 36 13.19 -0.70 7.31
N ALA A 37 13.07 0.34 8.12
CA ALA A 37 12.87 0.21 9.56
C ALA A 37 13.95 -0.64 10.27
N GLY A 38 15.18 -0.65 9.75
CA GLY A 38 16.30 -1.43 10.26
C GLY A 38 16.42 -2.85 9.73
N LEU A 39 15.57 -3.24 8.78
CA LEU A 39 15.55 -4.55 8.15
C LEU A 39 15.92 -4.46 6.68
N GLU A 40 16.85 -5.31 6.23
CA GLU A 40 17.21 -5.42 4.82
C GLU A 40 16.13 -6.21 4.07
N ARG A 41 15.66 -5.64 2.95
CA ARG A 41 14.68 -6.28 2.04
C ARG A 41 15.07 -6.03 0.59
N GLU A 42 14.73 -7.01 -0.25
CA GLU A 42 14.91 -6.95 -1.71
C GLU A 42 13.56 -6.61 -2.35
N LEU A 43 13.41 -5.40 -2.86
CA LEU A 43 12.18 -4.98 -3.52
C LEU A 43 12.21 -5.37 -4.99
N PRO A 44 11.25 -6.17 -5.50
CA PRO A 44 11.15 -6.47 -6.93
C PRO A 44 10.94 -5.20 -7.74
N ILE A 45 11.71 -5.02 -8.81
CA ILE A 45 11.54 -3.90 -9.75
C ILE A 45 10.47 -4.30 -10.77
N CYS A 46 9.35 -3.59 -10.78
CA CYS A 46 8.19 -3.88 -11.61
C CYS A 46 7.93 -2.77 -12.63
N LYS A 47 7.60 -3.19 -13.86
CA LYS A 47 7.24 -2.27 -14.95
C LYS A 47 5.88 -1.62 -14.69
N VAL A 48 5.81 -0.30 -14.83
CA VAL A 48 4.57 0.49 -14.82
C VAL A 48 4.24 0.99 -16.23
N THR A 49 5.23 1.60 -16.90
CA THR A 49 5.17 1.99 -18.31
C THR A 49 6.44 1.54 -19.01
N ASP A 50 6.60 1.84 -20.31
CA ASP A 50 7.83 1.50 -21.04
C ASP A 50 9.05 2.23 -20.46
N ASP A 51 8.86 3.42 -19.89
CA ASP A 51 9.91 4.28 -19.37
C ASP A 51 9.94 4.41 -17.85
N LEU A 52 9.05 3.70 -17.12
CA LEU A 52 8.93 3.82 -15.68
C LEU A 52 8.81 2.45 -15.02
N TYR A 53 9.72 2.19 -14.10
CA TYR A 53 9.71 1.03 -13.23
C TYR A 53 9.73 1.48 -11.77
N ILE A 54 9.13 0.70 -10.89
CA ILE A 54 9.00 0.97 -9.46
C ILE A 54 9.54 -0.20 -8.63
N GLY A 55 10.03 0.08 -7.44
CA GLY A 55 10.32 -0.94 -6.44
C GLY A 55 9.02 -1.36 -5.75
N ALA A 56 8.58 -2.59 -5.95
CA ALA A 56 7.33 -3.05 -5.36
C ALA A 56 7.49 -3.31 -3.86
N PHE A 57 7.06 -2.35 -3.03
CA PHE A 57 6.96 -2.55 -1.60
C PHE A 57 5.66 -3.27 -1.25
N ILE A 58 5.78 -4.44 -0.64
CA ILE A 58 4.64 -5.27 -0.22
C ILE A 58 4.90 -5.76 1.20
N CYS A 59 4.14 -5.25 2.17
CA CYS A 59 4.22 -5.70 3.56
C CYS A 59 3.33 -6.92 3.86
N PHE A 60 2.50 -7.37 2.91
CA PHE A 60 1.67 -8.57 3.08
C PHE A 60 2.54 -9.81 3.30
N GLY A 61 2.25 -10.55 4.38
CA GLY A 61 2.97 -11.76 4.73
C GLY A 61 4.32 -11.55 5.42
N ASP A 62 4.85 -10.32 5.44
CA ASP A 62 6.07 -9.97 6.18
C ASP A 62 5.71 -9.36 7.55
N ALA A 63 5.47 -10.24 8.52
CA ALA A 63 5.07 -9.83 9.86
C ALA A 63 6.20 -9.07 10.59
N GLU A 64 7.46 -9.48 10.40
CA GLU A 64 8.61 -8.83 11.01
C GLU A 64 8.75 -7.38 10.52
N LEU A 65 8.67 -7.17 9.22
CA LEU A 65 8.73 -5.85 8.60
C LEU A 65 7.54 -4.98 9.03
N THR A 66 6.33 -5.55 9.06
CA THR A 66 5.11 -4.84 9.49
C THR A 66 5.26 -4.32 10.92
N VAL A 67 5.77 -5.16 11.85
CA VAL A 67 6.00 -4.78 13.25
C VAL A 67 7.06 -3.69 13.37
N ALA A 68 8.16 -3.82 12.64
CA ALA A 68 9.24 -2.83 12.65
C ALA A 68 8.78 -1.48 12.06
N CYS A 69 8.10 -1.49 10.91
CA CYS A 69 7.58 -0.28 10.29
C CYS A 69 6.56 0.43 11.18
N ALA A 70 5.63 -0.29 11.80
CA ALA A 70 4.65 0.29 12.72
C ALA A 70 5.33 1.00 13.90
N ARG A 71 6.35 0.38 14.49
CA ARG A 71 7.13 0.96 15.58
C ARG A 71 7.84 2.25 15.17
N GLU A 72 8.50 2.25 14.01
CA GLU A 72 9.25 3.42 13.55
C GLU A 72 8.31 4.56 13.08
N LEU A 73 7.18 4.23 12.45
CA LEU A 73 6.16 5.23 12.07
C LEU A 73 5.56 5.95 13.26
N LEU A 74 5.28 5.23 14.36
CA LEU A 74 4.75 5.83 15.58
C LEU A 74 5.72 6.82 16.23
N LYS A 75 7.02 6.71 15.99
CA LYS A 75 8.02 7.68 16.47
C LYS A 75 8.02 9.00 15.68
N LEU A 76 7.47 9.01 14.46
CA LEU A 76 7.45 10.21 13.61
C LEU A 76 6.42 11.25 14.10
N VAL A 77 5.46 10.86 14.91
CA VAL A 77 4.35 11.70 15.35
C VAL A 77 4.16 11.62 16.86
N PRO A 78 3.86 12.76 17.53
CA PRO A 78 3.50 12.73 18.95
C PRO A 78 2.21 11.92 19.17
N ALA A 79 2.18 11.11 20.22
CA ALA A 79 1.03 10.23 20.51
C ALA A 79 -0.27 10.99 20.78
N ASP A 80 -0.18 12.23 21.26
CA ASP A 80 -1.32 13.12 21.56
C ASP A 80 -1.71 14.04 20.39
N SER A 81 -1.03 13.90 19.22
CA SER A 81 -1.29 14.76 18.06
C SER A 81 -2.51 14.34 17.24
N TYR A 82 -3.03 13.12 17.43
CA TYR A 82 -4.17 12.57 16.69
C TYR A 82 -5.09 11.75 17.61
N ASP A 83 -6.33 11.56 17.16
CA ASP A 83 -7.32 10.78 17.90
C ASP A 83 -7.52 9.38 17.27
N TYR A 84 -7.38 9.27 15.95
CA TYR A 84 -7.55 8.02 15.22
C TYR A 84 -6.56 7.88 14.07
N LEU A 85 -6.25 6.61 13.75
CA LEU A 85 -5.50 6.20 12.56
C LEU A 85 -6.47 5.94 11.40
N PHE A 86 -6.05 6.27 10.19
CA PHE A 86 -6.83 6.12 8.97
C PHE A 86 -5.94 5.66 7.80
N THR A 87 -6.42 4.71 7.01
CA THR A 87 -5.75 4.27 5.77
C THR A 87 -6.76 3.87 4.70
N ALA A 88 -6.28 3.57 3.50
CA ALA A 88 -7.06 2.93 2.44
C ALA A 88 -6.72 1.43 2.30
N GLU A 89 -7.68 0.62 1.85
CA GLU A 89 -7.39 -0.76 1.48
C GLU A 89 -6.50 -0.81 0.23
N ALA A 90 -5.61 -1.79 0.06
CA ALA A 90 -5.56 -3.01 0.87
C ALA A 90 -4.21 -3.18 1.59
N LYS A 91 -3.07 -2.75 0.99
CA LYS A 91 -1.70 -3.11 1.44
C LYS A 91 -1.37 -2.60 2.84
N SER A 92 -1.91 -1.44 3.20
CA SER A 92 -1.65 -0.80 4.50
C SER A 92 -2.48 -1.35 5.66
N ILE A 93 -3.42 -2.31 5.42
CA ILE A 93 -4.27 -2.86 6.49
C ILE A 93 -3.47 -3.57 7.60
N PRO A 94 -2.52 -4.47 7.33
CA PRO A 94 -1.71 -5.07 8.39
C PRO A 94 -0.93 -4.03 9.20
N LEU A 95 -0.42 -3.02 8.51
CA LEU A 95 0.39 -1.97 9.11
C LEU A 95 -0.42 -1.09 10.05
N ILE A 96 -1.60 -0.61 9.65
CA ILE A 96 -2.46 0.20 10.52
C ILE A 96 -2.96 -0.59 11.74
N HIS A 97 -3.26 -1.89 11.56
CA HIS A 97 -3.63 -2.75 12.66
C HIS A 97 -2.50 -2.85 13.69
N GLU A 98 -1.29 -3.08 13.22
CA GLU A 98 -0.11 -3.19 14.09
C GLU A 98 0.22 -1.85 14.77
N MET A 99 0.09 -0.72 14.06
CA MET A 99 0.22 0.61 14.66
C MET A 99 -0.81 0.84 15.77
N ALA A 100 -2.08 0.47 15.53
CA ALA A 100 -3.13 0.57 16.55
C ALA A 100 -2.82 -0.31 17.77
N ARG A 101 -2.35 -1.56 17.54
CA ARG A 101 -1.95 -2.47 18.61
C ARG A 101 -0.81 -1.89 19.46
N GLN A 102 0.24 -1.37 18.83
CA GLN A 102 1.42 -0.81 19.51
C GLN A 102 1.10 0.50 20.25
N SER A 103 0.25 1.36 19.69
CA SER A 103 -0.17 2.61 20.34
C SER A 103 -1.26 2.44 21.37
N GLY A 104 -1.86 1.24 21.50
CA GLY A 104 -2.98 0.98 22.40
C GLY A 104 -4.33 1.53 21.89
N ALA A 105 -4.40 2.00 20.63
CA ALA A 105 -5.63 2.49 20.04
C ALA A 105 -6.68 1.38 19.95
N LYS A 106 -7.92 1.70 20.31
CA LYS A 106 -9.05 0.74 20.31
C LYS A 106 -9.70 0.60 18.95
N LYS A 107 -9.52 1.60 18.08
CA LYS A 107 -10.16 1.66 16.77
C LYS A 107 -9.26 2.42 15.77
N TYR A 108 -9.33 2.00 14.51
CA TYR A 108 -8.77 2.67 13.35
C TYR A 108 -9.77 2.55 12.20
N PHE A 109 -9.59 3.32 11.14
CA PHE A 109 -10.52 3.37 10.02
C PHE A 109 -9.84 2.99 8.71
N ILE A 110 -10.62 2.35 7.83
CA ILE A 110 -10.15 1.89 6.52
C ILE A 110 -11.12 2.39 5.45
N ALA A 111 -10.64 3.27 4.56
CA ALA A 111 -11.34 3.62 3.34
C ALA A 111 -11.37 2.41 2.38
N ARG A 112 -12.54 2.12 1.83
CA ARG A 112 -12.78 0.97 0.96
C ARG A 112 -12.83 1.40 -0.50
N LYS A 113 -12.31 0.58 -1.43
CA LYS A 113 -12.36 0.84 -2.89
C LYS A 113 -13.74 0.57 -3.50
N GLY A 114 -14.67 0.12 -2.72
CA GLY A 114 -16.06 -0.12 -3.12
C GLY A 114 -16.96 -0.30 -1.91
N PRO A 115 -18.28 0.00 -2.03
CA PRO A 115 -19.22 -0.18 -0.95
C PRO A 115 -19.36 -1.67 -0.61
N LYS A 116 -19.62 -1.97 0.67
CA LYS A 116 -19.82 -3.34 1.15
C LYS A 116 -21.24 -3.47 1.69
N ALA A 117 -21.79 -4.69 1.67
CA ALA A 117 -23.15 -4.95 2.14
C ALA A 117 -23.40 -4.52 3.60
N TYR A 118 -22.35 -4.45 4.41
CA TYR A 118 -22.41 -4.00 5.82
C TYR A 118 -22.19 -2.50 5.99
N MET A 119 -22.16 -1.70 4.91
CA MET A 119 -21.97 -0.26 4.94
C MET A 119 -23.23 0.45 4.46
N PRO A 120 -24.27 0.60 5.29
CA PRO A 120 -25.46 1.34 4.92
C PRO A 120 -25.13 2.82 4.70
N ASP A 121 -25.62 3.40 3.61
CA ASP A 121 -25.45 4.82 3.25
C ASP A 121 -24.00 5.32 3.42
N PRO A 122 -22.99 4.69 2.76
CA PRO A 122 -21.61 5.11 2.90
C PRO A 122 -21.38 6.48 2.26
N ILE A 123 -20.52 7.30 2.87
CA ILE A 123 -19.97 8.45 2.17
C ILE A 123 -18.88 8.00 1.21
N HIS A 124 -18.67 8.76 0.14
CA HIS A 124 -17.58 8.48 -0.80
C HIS A 124 -17.03 9.75 -1.41
N VAL A 125 -15.82 9.64 -1.92
CA VAL A 125 -15.15 10.65 -2.75
C VAL A 125 -14.66 10.00 -4.04
N GLU A 126 -14.64 10.78 -5.11
CA GLU A 126 -14.07 10.37 -6.39
C GLU A 126 -12.67 10.95 -6.52
N ASP A 127 -11.68 10.10 -6.78
CA ASP A 127 -10.35 10.55 -7.18
C ASP A 127 -10.37 10.85 -8.67
N GLN A 128 -10.18 12.11 -9.03
CA GLN A 128 -10.03 12.58 -10.41
C GLN A 128 -8.57 12.53 -10.87
N SER A 129 -7.78 11.56 -10.42
CA SER A 129 -6.39 11.44 -10.84
C SER A 129 -6.30 11.27 -12.36
N ILE A 130 -5.67 12.25 -13.00
CA ILE A 130 -5.49 12.38 -14.47
C ILE A 130 -4.66 11.21 -15.04
N THR A 131 -4.02 10.41 -14.21
CA THR A 131 -3.01 9.42 -14.61
C THR A 131 -3.49 7.96 -14.62
N THR A 132 -4.68 7.67 -14.13
CA THR A 132 -5.20 6.29 -14.07
C THR A 132 -6.41 6.14 -14.99
N ALA A 133 -6.43 5.10 -15.81
CA ALA A 133 -7.55 4.76 -16.70
C ALA A 133 -8.78 4.29 -15.88
N GLY A 134 -9.40 5.20 -15.12
CA GLY A 134 -10.61 4.95 -14.34
C GLY A 134 -10.74 5.87 -13.13
N VAL A 135 -11.97 6.26 -12.82
CA VAL A 135 -12.31 6.99 -11.59
C VAL A 135 -12.13 6.05 -10.40
N GLN A 136 -11.17 6.32 -9.55
CA GLN A 136 -11.05 5.60 -8.27
C GLN A 136 -11.97 6.25 -7.24
N ARG A 137 -12.73 5.43 -6.52
CA ARG A 137 -13.60 5.88 -5.45
C ARG A 137 -13.13 5.29 -4.12
N LEU A 138 -13.16 6.11 -3.08
CA LEU A 138 -12.99 5.66 -1.72
C LEU A 138 -14.28 5.86 -0.94
N TYR A 139 -14.64 4.84 -0.17
CA TYR A 139 -15.87 4.77 0.61
C TYR A 139 -15.58 4.63 2.10
N LEU A 140 -16.38 5.26 2.92
CA LEU A 140 -16.37 5.11 4.39
C LEU A 140 -17.80 4.88 4.87
N GLY A 141 -18.00 3.91 5.76
CA GLY A 141 -19.31 3.65 6.36
C GLY A 141 -19.81 4.86 7.15
N ARG A 142 -21.14 5.07 7.18
CA ARG A 142 -21.77 6.20 7.88
C ARG A 142 -21.38 6.25 9.36
N ASP A 143 -21.43 5.11 10.04
CA ASP A 143 -21.08 5.01 11.47
C ASP A 143 -19.63 5.40 11.74
N ASP A 144 -18.71 5.01 10.84
CA ASP A 144 -17.29 5.37 10.94
C ASP A 144 -17.08 6.87 10.63
N ALA A 145 -17.80 7.44 9.65
CA ALA A 145 -17.77 8.84 9.35
C ALA A 145 -18.26 9.70 10.53
N ASP A 146 -19.31 9.27 11.22
CA ASP A 146 -19.83 9.98 12.40
C ASP A 146 -18.82 9.95 13.57
N LEU A 147 -18.06 8.87 13.73
CA LEU A 147 -16.99 8.78 14.73
C LEU A 147 -15.78 9.68 14.41
N ILE A 148 -15.53 9.92 13.13
CA ILE A 148 -14.41 10.78 12.66
C ILE A 148 -14.74 12.27 12.83
N ARG A 149 -16.01 12.64 12.84
CA ARG A 149 -16.45 14.05 12.88
C ARG A 149 -15.81 14.83 14.03
N GLY A 150 -15.12 15.92 13.70
CA GLY A 150 -14.42 16.79 14.65
C GLY A 150 -13.18 16.16 15.29
N LYS A 151 -12.74 14.97 14.84
CA LYS A 151 -11.56 14.28 15.35
C LYS A 151 -10.33 14.56 14.52
N ARG A 152 -9.17 14.49 15.18
CA ARG A 152 -7.85 14.61 14.55
C ARG A 152 -7.44 13.26 13.99
N ILE A 153 -7.21 13.19 12.71
CA ILE A 153 -6.96 11.96 11.97
C ILE A 153 -5.52 11.92 11.47
N LEU A 154 -4.79 10.88 11.84
CA LEU A 154 -3.50 10.56 11.26
C LEU A 154 -3.71 9.61 10.08
N ILE A 155 -3.46 10.11 8.86
CA ILE A 155 -3.51 9.32 7.64
C ILE A 155 -2.17 8.62 7.47
N MET A 156 -2.22 7.32 7.17
CA MET A 156 -1.03 6.52 6.89
C MET A 156 -1.20 5.69 5.62
N ASP A 157 -0.10 5.49 4.88
CA ASP A 157 -0.04 4.61 3.72
C ASP A 157 1.25 3.77 3.73
N ASP A 158 1.30 2.73 2.92
CA ASP A 158 2.53 1.97 2.73
C ASP A 158 3.54 2.76 1.87
N VAL A 159 3.11 3.26 0.72
CA VAL A 159 3.92 4.07 -0.19
C VAL A 159 3.14 5.30 -0.68
N ILE A 160 3.69 6.48 -0.49
CA ILE A 160 3.19 7.69 -1.13
C ILE A 160 4.06 7.97 -2.36
N SER A 161 3.45 7.97 -3.56
CA SER A 161 4.09 8.24 -4.85
C SER A 161 3.53 9.54 -5.46
N THR A 162 2.57 9.47 -6.36
CA THR A 162 1.93 10.66 -6.96
C THR A 162 1.05 11.44 -5.97
N GLY A 163 0.62 10.79 -4.89
CA GLY A 163 -0.23 11.38 -3.88
C GLY A 163 -1.74 11.31 -4.16
N GLY A 164 -2.17 10.67 -5.25
CA GLY A 164 -3.60 10.52 -5.56
C GLY A 164 -4.38 9.81 -4.45
N SER A 165 -3.92 8.64 -4.00
CA SER A 165 -4.55 7.92 -2.88
C SER A 165 -4.58 8.76 -1.60
N LEU A 166 -3.50 9.50 -1.32
CA LEU A 166 -3.43 10.37 -0.16
C LEU A 166 -4.47 11.50 -0.25
N LEU A 167 -4.58 12.16 -1.40
CA LEU A 167 -5.56 13.24 -1.62
C LEU A 167 -7.00 12.71 -1.49
N ALA A 168 -7.28 11.52 -2.00
CA ALA A 168 -8.60 10.89 -1.85
C ALA A 168 -8.91 10.57 -0.37
N MET A 169 -7.92 10.10 0.40
CA MET A 169 -8.07 9.88 1.85
C MET A 169 -8.32 11.20 2.60
N GLU A 170 -7.56 12.25 2.29
CA GLU A 170 -7.77 13.60 2.87
C GLU A 170 -9.18 14.11 2.58
N SER A 171 -9.62 13.99 1.33
CA SER A 171 -10.96 14.41 0.90
C SER A 171 -12.05 13.62 1.62
N LEU A 172 -11.87 12.32 1.84
CA LEU A 172 -12.83 11.48 2.54
C LEU A 172 -12.90 11.82 4.03
N VAL A 173 -11.76 12.08 4.68
CA VAL A 173 -11.71 12.56 6.08
C VAL A 173 -12.40 13.91 6.20
N ALA A 174 -12.16 14.85 5.28
CA ALA A 174 -12.84 16.15 5.27
C ALA A 174 -14.35 16.03 5.04
N ALA A 175 -14.79 15.16 4.11
CA ALA A 175 -16.20 14.87 3.86
C ALA A 175 -16.91 14.26 5.09
N ALA A 176 -16.19 13.49 5.91
CA ALA A 176 -16.66 12.99 7.20
C ALA A 176 -16.69 14.08 8.30
N GLY A 177 -16.14 15.27 8.03
CA GLY A 177 -16.00 16.36 9.02
C GLY A 177 -14.83 16.13 9.99
N GLY A 178 -13.87 15.30 9.65
CA GLY A 178 -12.63 15.10 10.40
C GLY A 178 -11.57 16.17 10.09
N ILE A 179 -10.51 16.19 10.87
CA ILE A 179 -9.39 17.12 10.74
C ILE A 179 -8.13 16.28 10.47
N VAL A 180 -7.49 16.47 9.33
CA VAL A 180 -6.22 15.81 9.03
C VAL A 180 -5.13 16.40 9.91
N ALA A 181 -4.64 15.61 10.87
CA ALA A 181 -3.63 16.04 11.85
C ALA A 181 -2.20 15.70 11.40
N GLY A 182 -2.05 14.77 10.47
CA GLY A 182 -0.76 14.38 9.92
C GLY A 182 -0.90 13.32 8.84
N LYS A 183 0.17 13.16 8.08
CA LYS A 183 0.25 12.19 6.97
C LYS A 183 1.60 11.49 7.04
N ILE A 184 1.59 10.17 7.08
CA ILE A 184 2.80 9.36 7.21
C ILE A 184 2.79 8.19 6.23
N ALA A 185 3.97 7.73 5.85
CA ALA A 185 4.14 6.53 5.03
C ALA A 185 5.40 5.76 5.42
N VAL A 186 5.46 4.48 5.06
CA VAL A 186 6.72 3.74 5.16
C VAL A 186 7.69 4.32 4.16
N LEU A 187 7.29 4.46 2.91
CA LEU A 187 8.15 4.96 1.83
C LEU A 187 7.53 6.16 1.11
N ALA A 188 8.38 7.10 0.71
CA ALA A 188 8.03 8.15 -0.25
C ALA A 188 8.74 7.86 -1.57
N GLU A 189 7.95 7.68 -2.65
CA GLU A 189 8.47 7.28 -3.96
C GLU A 189 8.56 8.47 -4.91
N GLY A 190 9.66 8.55 -5.64
CA GLY A 190 9.85 9.56 -6.69
C GLY A 190 9.71 10.99 -6.16
N ALA A 191 8.82 11.79 -6.76
CA ALA A 191 8.62 13.19 -6.39
C ALA A 191 8.06 13.37 -4.97
N ALA A 192 7.40 12.37 -4.39
CA ALA A 192 6.89 12.44 -3.02
C ALA A 192 8.00 12.64 -1.97
N GLN A 193 9.24 12.28 -2.29
CA GLN A 193 10.41 12.48 -1.43
C GLN A 193 10.70 13.96 -1.11
N GLN A 194 10.21 14.89 -1.95
CA GLN A 194 10.39 16.33 -1.81
C GLN A 194 9.25 17.02 -1.06
N ARG A 195 8.23 16.26 -0.64
CA ARG A 195 7.08 16.83 0.09
C ARG A 195 7.44 17.09 1.55
N ASP A 196 7.08 18.27 2.03
CA ASP A 196 7.28 18.71 3.42
C ASP A 196 6.03 18.48 4.32
N ASP A 197 4.90 18.14 3.69
CA ASP A 197 3.62 17.90 4.36
C ASP A 197 3.40 16.42 4.74
N ILE A 198 4.33 15.52 4.41
CA ILE A 198 4.32 14.11 4.79
C ILE A 198 5.58 13.74 5.58
N LYS A 199 5.47 12.73 6.44
CA LYS A 199 6.64 12.09 7.07
C LYS A 199 6.74 10.65 6.61
N PHE A 200 7.96 10.17 6.40
CA PHE A 200 8.20 8.80 5.92
C PHE A 200 9.48 8.23 6.51
N LEU A 201 9.62 6.89 6.48
CA LEU A 201 10.79 6.23 7.04
C LEU A 201 11.98 6.26 6.08
N ALA A 202 11.73 6.07 4.78
CA ALA A 202 12.79 6.06 3.78
C ALA A 202 12.31 6.52 2.39
N PRO A 203 13.21 7.13 1.58
CA PRO A 203 12.93 7.47 0.19
C PRO A 203 12.99 6.21 -0.68
N LEU A 204 12.07 6.06 -1.63
CA LEU A 204 12.07 5.00 -2.63
C LEU A 204 12.33 5.62 -4.02
N PRO A 205 13.42 5.26 -4.72
CA PRO A 205 13.65 5.74 -6.07
C PRO A 205 12.69 5.09 -7.07
N VAL A 206 12.56 5.70 -8.23
CA VAL A 206 11.99 5.08 -9.43
C VAL A 206 13.12 4.59 -10.34
N PHE A 207 12.82 3.68 -11.27
CA PHE A 207 13.85 2.96 -12.01
C PHE A 207 13.65 3.03 -13.52
N ASN A 208 14.73 2.84 -14.24
CA ASN A 208 14.76 2.58 -15.66
C ASN A 208 14.50 1.09 -15.97
N ALA A 209 14.30 0.74 -17.24
CA ALA A 209 14.02 -0.63 -17.68
C ALA A 209 15.17 -1.62 -17.36
N ASP A 210 16.39 -1.13 -17.25
CA ASP A 210 17.59 -1.91 -16.90
C ASP A 210 17.80 -2.09 -15.38
N GLY A 211 16.88 -1.58 -14.56
CA GLY A 211 16.94 -1.65 -13.10
C GLY A 211 17.79 -0.57 -12.45
N THR A 212 18.40 0.34 -13.22
CA THR A 212 19.14 1.48 -12.64
C THR A 212 18.19 2.54 -12.09
N VAL A 213 18.61 3.25 -11.05
CA VAL A 213 17.83 4.36 -10.48
C VAL A 213 17.66 5.47 -11.53
N LYS A 214 16.41 5.86 -11.76
CA LYS A 214 16.09 6.97 -12.66
C LYS A 214 16.40 8.30 -11.97
N LYS A 215 17.21 9.12 -12.64
CA LYS A 215 17.59 10.46 -12.16
C LYS A 215 16.54 11.52 -12.47
#